data_41a223a2c5a05e99385c405e912a66d7
#
_entry.id   41a223a2c5a05e99385c405e912a66d7
#
_cell.length_a   1.000
_cell.length_b   1.000
_cell.length_c   1.000
_cell.angle_alpha   90.00
_cell.angle_beta   90.00
_cell.angle_gamma   90.00
#
_symmetry.space_group_name_H-M   'P 1'
#
loop_
_entity.id
_entity.type
_entity.pdbx_description
1 polymer ?
#
loop_
_entity_poly.entity_id
_entity_poly.type
_entity_poly.pdbx_seq_one_letter_code
_entity_poly.pdbx_strand_id
1 'polypeptide(L)'
;WTGADGIFSFNLTNGDTRIGAEKDQVGFIFSDTFVGKVYPHNHLRQSGIIINNSLGYMNQHLPFDQAFTFDYNMADITPKSIFEPTPYIGSRPRNLLDNEGLSITRSKNALLTNQKEGAMWLSDEIETELTIDLMSTHQLGSLNIWNYNANPNYGVKKFELSSSLDKTTWTTIDTFDIEKALGSAQEPYTIEISFNQVDARYLKLTVLESYSQSYTGLGKIMIFDEQDNFLFGEIEGSYETSIEPNENSARLWLQDGIVLNDTFYVFPILIKDDGEIFKVHNVSMIKMPIVDEKFDHQNATYLNAPLMVKTSDSGVMYFGAGLMNNTHVDGYIYIYGYKDLDGRKLVVGRFLPEDIENFNQWTYFDGENWTSLIENAKTLKDGVSPELSVTYIESGKFAGKYMLVVMENSTSGRISYALSDTPYGQFGDYVQIYQTTESQTLRGGFTYNAKMHPVLSEPGNYLISYNVNTLITGALSDANIYYPRFIRIIEVNE
;
A
#
# COMPACT_ATOMS: atom_id res chain seq x y z
N TRP A 1 -6.44 -12.96 20.77
CA TRP A 1 -5.87 -13.34 19.48
C TRP A 1 -5.84 -14.84 19.34
N THR A 2 -6.35 -15.38 18.25
CA THR A 2 -6.43 -16.83 18.04
C THR A 2 -5.94 -17.26 16.66
N GLY A 3 -5.41 -16.34 15.89
CA GLY A 3 -4.80 -16.55 14.58
C GLY A 3 -4.87 -15.30 13.73
N ALA A 4 -3.95 -15.18 12.77
CA ALA A 4 -3.87 -14.08 11.82
C ALA A 4 -3.07 -14.47 10.59
N ASP A 5 -3.11 -13.60 9.58
CA ASP A 5 -2.21 -13.64 8.43
C ASP A 5 -1.48 -12.30 8.24
N GLY A 6 -0.74 -12.15 7.14
CA GLY A 6 -0.03 -10.91 6.83
C GLY A 6 0.98 -10.49 7.89
N ILE A 7 1.73 -11.44 8.46
CA ILE A 7 2.66 -11.17 9.55
C ILE A 7 3.98 -10.57 9.05
N PHE A 8 4.33 -9.38 9.56
CA PHE A 8 5.63 -8.72 9.41
C PHE A 8 6.19 -8.30 10.76
N SER A 9 7.50 -8.19 10.88
CA SER A 9 8.20 -7.88 12.15
C SER A 9 9.16 -6.72 12.01
N PHE A 10 9.21 -5.86 13.01
CA PHE A 10 9.96 -4.60 13.03
C PHE A 10 10.71 -4.41 14.34
N ASN A 11 11.92 -3.88 14.27
CA ASN A 11 12.69 -3.47 15.44
C ASN A 11 12.20 -2.09 15.91
N LEU A 12 11.48 -2.06 17.03
CA LEU A 12 10.92 -0.81 17.57
C LEU A 12 11.91 -0.05 18.48
N THR A 13 13.03 -0.68 18.86
CA THR A 13 14.04 -0.07 19.71
C THR A 13 14.85 0.98 18.94
N ASN A 14 15.21 0.70 17.69
CA ASN A 14 16.10 1.59 16.92
C ASN A 14 15.87 1.55 15.39
N GLY A 15 14.89 0.77 14.91
CA GLY A 15 14.58 0.65 13.47
C GLY A 15 15.59 -0.17 12.65
N ASP A 16 16.62 -0.75 13.27
CA ASP A 16 17.63 -1.53 12.55
C ASP A 16 17.04 -2.88 12.08
N THR A 17 17.00 -3.08 10.76
CA THR A 17 16.43 -4.27 10.12
C THR A 17 17.49 -5.34 9.79
N ARG A 18 18.78 -5.11 10.11
CA ARG A 18 19.86 -6.06 9.81
C ARG A 18 19.68 -7.35 10.62
N ILE A 19 20.13 -8.45 10.03
CA ILE A 19 20.14 -9.75 10.70
C ILE A 19 21.09 -9.71 11.89
N GLY A 20 20.60 -10.10 13.09
CA GLY A 20 21.36 -10.06 14.33
C GLY A 20 21.47 -8.68 14.99
N ALA A 21 20.74 -7.66 14.50
CA ALA A 21 20.70 -6.35 15.14
C ALA A 21 20.15 -6.42 16.57
N GLU A 22 20.70 -5.57 17.45
CA GLU A 22 20.21 -5.44 18.83
C GLU A 22 18.77 -4.91 18.83
N LYS A 23 17.96 -5.47 19.71
CA LYS A 23 16.54 -5.13 19.87
C LYS A 23 16.04 -5.54 21.26
N ASP A 24 15.28 -4.69 21.88
CA ASP A 24 14.57 -4.97 23.14
C ASP A 24 13.11 -5.32 22.86
N GLN A 25 12.51 -4.58 21.92
CA GLN A 25 11.11 -4.72 21.52
C GLN A 25 10.97 -4.95 20.02
N VAL A 26 10.24 -6.01 19.67
CA VAL A 26 9.83 -6.28 18.29
C VAL A 26 8.35 -6.00 18.14
N GLY A 27 8.00 -5.15 17.17
CA GLY A 27 6.64 -4.91 16.75
C GLY A 27 6.24 -5.87 15.64
N PHE A 28 4.95 -6.20 15.61
CA PHE A 28 4.33 -6.99 14.55
C PHE A 28 3.10 -6.28 14.02
N ILE A 29 2.87 -6.43 12.73
CA ILE A 29 1.58 -6.13 12.11
C ILE A 29 0.99 -7.42 11.58
N PHE A 30 -0.34 -7.47 11.59
CA PHE A 30 -1.12 -8.58 11.04
C PHE A 30 -2.23 -8.01 10.16
N SER A 31 -2.59 -8.73 9.11
CA SER A 31 -3.81 -8.49 8.34
C SER A 31 -5.00 -9.18 9.03
N ASP A 32 -5.83 -9.91 8.31
CA ASP A 32 -7.01 -10.54 8.91
C ASP A 32 -6.67 -11.30 10.20
N THR A 33 -7.34 -10.95 11.29
CA THR A 33 -7.04 -11.44 12.62
C THR A 33 -8.27 -11.98 13.31
N PHE A 34 -8.20 -13.22 13.82
CA PHE A 34 -9.25 -13.80 14.66
C PHE A 34 -9.03 -13.45 16.14
N VAL A 35 -9.99 -12.73 16.71
CA VAL A 35 -10.04 -12.41 18.15
C VAL A 35 -11.15 -13.22 18.81
N GLY A 36 -10.83 -13.97 19.88
CA GLY A 36 -11.78 -14.83 20.56
C GLY A 36 -11.11 -15.80 21.51
N LYS A 37 -11.78 -16.91 21.83
CA LYS A 37 -11.30 -17.98 22.68
C LYS A 37 -11.18 -19.27 21.88
N VAL A 38 -10.26 -20.15 22.29
CA VAL A 38 -10.07 -21.49 21.73
C VAL A 38 -10.33 -22.52 22.84
N TYR A 39 -11.09 -23.56 22.53
CA TYR A 39 -11.25 -24.69 23.46
C TYR A 39 -9.94 -25.50 23.53
N PRO A 40 -9.34 -25.68 24.74
CA PRO A 40 -8.04 -26.32 24.86
C PRO A 40 -8.01 -27.79 24.41
N HIS A 41 -9.16 -28.48 24.45
CA HIS A 41 -9.25 -29.95 24.21
C HIS A 41 -9.44 -30.31 22.73
N ASN A 42 -9.92 -29.40 21.88
CA ASN A 42 -10.20 -29.69 20.47
C ASN A 42 -9.73 -28.60 19.48
N HIS A 43 -9.07 -27.56 19.99
CA HIS A 43 -8.55 -26.44 19.23
C HIS A 43 -9.61 -25.66 18.41
N LEU A 44 -10.91 -25.79 18.74
CA LEU A 44 -11.95 -25.03 18.05
C LEU A 44 -12.09 -23.64 18.66
N ARG A 45 -12.27 -22.63 17.80
CA ARG A 45 -12.64 -21.27 18.19
C ARG A 45 -14.06 -21.29 18.76
N GLN A 46 -14.21 -20.85 19.99
CA GLN A 46 -15.51 -20.83 20.69
C GLN A 46 -16.39 -19.69 20.18
N SER A 47 -15.79 -18.53 19.99
CA SER A 47 -16.41 -17.34 19.39
C SER A 47 -15.26 -16.56 18.78
N GLY A 48 -15.27 -16.36 17.49
CA GLY A 48 -14.22 -15.64 16.81
C GLY A 48 -14.85 -14.49 16.01
N ILE A 49 -14.38 -13.29 16.25
CA ILE A 49 -14.61 -12.14 15.37
C ILE A 49 -13.36 -12.02 14.53
N ILE A 50 -13.53 -11.90 13.21
CA ILE A 50 -12.45 -11.54 12.33
C ILE A 50 -12.40 -10.02 12.20
N ILE A 51 -11.22 -9.45 12.41
CA ILE A 51 -10.91 -8.03 12.18
C ILE A 51 -9.84 -7.97 11.08
N ASN A 52 -9.76 -6.87 10.35
CA ASN A 52 -8.96 -6.80 9.13
C ASN A 52 -7.48 -6.45 9.37
N ASN A 53 -7.15 -6.01 10.58
CA ASN A 53 -5.76 -5.77 10.99
C ASN A 53 -5.64 -5.64 12.51
N SER A 54 -4.46 -6.00 13.01
CA SER A 54 -4.07 -5.86 14.42
C SER A 54 -2.56 -5.65 14.54
N LEU A 55 -2.11 -5.29 15.74
CA LEU A 55 -0.71 -5.11 16.09
C LEU A 55 -0.30 -6.14 17.14
N GLY A 56 1.00 -6.38 17.26
CA GLY A 56 1.56 -7.23 18.31
C GLY A 56 2.93 -6.74 18.73
N TYR A 57 3.35 -7.20 19.90
CA TYR A 57 4.63 -6.83 20.48
C TYR A 57 5.27 -8.04 21.12
N MET A 58 6.59 -8.14 21.00
CA MET A 58 7.40 -9.16 21.66
C MET A 58 8.56 -8.50 22.38
N ASN A 59 8.56 -8.60 23.70
CA ASN A 59 9.66 -8.13 24.54
C ASN A 59 10.72 -9.23 24.68
N GLN A 60 11.95 -8.95 24.25
CA GLN A 60 13.04 -9.92 24.22
C GLN A 60 13.55 -10.31 25.62
N HIS A 61 13.28 -9.52 26.65
CA HIS A 61 13.76 -9.73 28.02
C HIS A 61 12.77 -10.55 28.88
N LEU A 62 11.56 -10.82 28.38
CA LEU A 62 10.57 -11.59 29.10
C LEU A 62 10.59 -13.07 28.69
N PRO A 63 10.19 -13.99 29.59
CA PRO A 63 9.94 -15.38 29.24
C PRO A 63 8.94 -15.48 28.08
N PHE A 64 9.12 -16.46 27.19
CA PHE A 64 8.34 -16.60 25.96
C PHE A 64 6.81 -16.56 26.17
N ASP A 65 6.32 -17.19 27.24
CA ASP A 65 4.91 -17.21 27.62
C ASP A 65 4.35 -15.86 28.12
N GLN A 66 5.22 -14.88 28.37
CA GLN A 66 4.89 -13.52 28.80
C GLN A 66 5.37 -12.46 27.80
N ALA A 67 6.16 -12.85 26.80
CA ALA A 67 6.84 -11.94 25.88
C ALA A 67 5.87 -11.27 24.90
N PHE A 68 4.77 -11.94 24.54
CA PHE A 68 3.86 -11.48 23.48
C PHE A 68 2.62 -10.77 24.04
N THR A 69 2.33 -9.61 23.46
CA THR A 69 1.07 -8.89 23.63
C THR A 69 0.47 -8.54 22.27
N PHE A 70 -0.86 -8.43 22.21
CA PHE A 70 -1.57 -8.08 20.98
C PHE A 70 -2.46 -6.88 21.23
N ASP A 71 -2.57 -6.02 20.23
CA ASP A 71 -3.34 -4.78 20.27
C ASP A 71 -4.34 -4.72 19.12
N TYR A 72 -5.57 -4.33 19.43
CA TYR A 72 -6.69 -4.10 18.53
C TYR A 72 -7.70 -3.17 19.19
N ASN A 73 -8.46 -2.44 18.39
CA ASN A 73 -9.47 -1.54 18.91
C ASN A 73 -10.67 -2.30 19.49
N MET A 74 -11.44 -1.63 20.36
CA MET A 74 -12.68 -2.13 20.92
C MET A 74 -13.81 -1.12 20.72
N ALA A 75 -14.96 -1.57 20.22
CA ALA A 75 -16.20 -0.83 20.29
C ALA A 75 -17.11 -1.56 21.31
N ASP A 76 -17.24 -0.99 22.48
CA ASP A 76 -17.82 -1.65 23.66
C ASP A 76 -17.10 -2.99 23.95
N ILE A 77 -17.78 -4.11 23.69
CA ILE A 77 -17.25 -5.46 23.87
C ILE A 77 -16.81 -6.14 22.56
N THR A 78 -16.89 -5.41 21.44
CA THR A 78 -16.63 -5.97 20.10
C THR A 78 -15.24 -5.56 19.60
N PRO A 79 -14.35 -6.51 19.30
CA PRO A 79 -13.06 -6.22 18.65
C PRO A 79 -13.23 -5.52 17.31
N LYS A 80 -12.34 -4.57 17.01
CA LYS A 80 -12.28 -3.79 15.78
C LYS A 80 -10.85 -3.71 15.29
N SER A 81 -10.70 -3.50 14.00
CA SER A 81 -9.41 -3.23 13.38
C SER A 81 -8.73 -2.00 13.98
N ILE A 82 -7.41 -1.99 14.00
CA ILE A 82 -6.63 -0.80 14.38
C ILE A 82 -6.82 0.30 13.33
N PHE A 83 -6.73 -0.08 12.05
CA PHE A 83 -6.86 0.84 10.92
C PHE A 83 -8.13 0.54 10.15
N GLU A 84 -8.97 1.55 10.04
CA GLU A 84 -10.24 1.48 9.31
C GLU A 84 -10.08 2.11 7.92
N PRO A 85 -10.82 1.64 6.91
CA PRO A 85 -10.74 2.18 5.55
C PRO A 85 -11.39 3.55 5.39
N THR A 86 -12.13 4.04 6.40
CA THR A 86 -12.91 5.30 6.36
C THR A 86 -12.17 6.49 5.73
N PRO A 87 -10.85 6.71 5.98
CA PRO A 87 -10.13 7.81 5.33
C PRO A 87 -9.98 7.68 3.82
N TYR A 88 -10.21 6.50 3.24
CA TYR A 88 -10.02 6.19 1.81
C TYR A 88 -11.32 5.94 1.04
N ILE A 89 -12.47 6.01 1.70
CA ILE A 89 -13.78 5.76 1.09
C ILE A 89 -14.66 7.01 1.16
N GLY A 90 -15.72 7.05 0.35
CA GLY A 90 -16.61 8.20 0.24
C GLY A 90 -16.13 9.25 -0.77
N SER A 91 -16.93 10.31 -0.95
CA SER A 91 -16.73 11.35 -1.99
C SER A 91 -15.63 12.37 -1.65
N ARG A 92 -14.50 11.91 -1.22
CA ARG A 92 -13.39 12.72 -0.66
C ARG A 92 -12.52 13.38 -1.73
N PRO A 93 -11.85 14.52 -1.42
CA PRO A 93 -10.92 15.18 -2.36
C PRO A 93 -9.82 14.25 -2.88
N ARG A 94 -9.28 13.34 -2.05
CA ARG A 94 -8.23 12.40 -2.44
C ARG A 94 -8.59 11.53 -3.65
N ASN A 95 -9.87 11.26 -3.87
CA ASN A 95 -10.35 10.51 -5.04
C ASN A 95 -9.97 11.19 -6.36
N LEU A 96 -9.66 12.50 -6.34
CA LEU A 96 -9.23 13.22 -7.54
C LEU A 96 -7.81 12.82 -7.98
N LEU A 97 -6.96 12.41 -7.04
CA LEU A 97 -5.55 12.09 -7.29
C LEU A 97 -5.24 10.59 -7.19
N ASP A 98 -6.23 9.74 -6.83
CA ASP A 98 -6.03 8.30 -6.83
C ASP A 98 -6.20 7.69 -8.23
N ASN A 99 -5.88 6.40 -8.36
CA ASN A 99 -5.94 5.67 -9.62
C ASN A 99 -7.27 4.93 -9.85
N GLU A 100 -8.24 5.04 -8.92
CA GLU A 100 -9.51 4.34 -9.02
C GLU A 100 -10.35 4.88 -10.19
N GLY A 101 -10.91 3.98 -10.97
CA GLY A 101 -11.77 4.32 -12.10
C GLY A 101 -11.05 4.77 -13.38
N LEU A 102 -9.73 4.84 -13.41
CA LEU A 102 -8.98 5.15 -14.64
C LEU A 102 -8.72 3.88 -15.45
N SER A 103 -8.80 3.98 -16.79
CA SER A 103 -8.49 2.89 -17.71
C SER A 103 -7.00 2.56 -17.76
N ILE A 104 -6.18 3.58 -17.65
CA ILE A 104 -4.72 3.54 -17.53
C ILE A 104 -4.31 4.64 -16.55
N THR A 105 -3.28 4.45 -15.76
CA THR A 105 -2.81 5.46 -14.81
C THR A 105 -1.72 6.34 -15.42
N ARG A 106 -1.58 7.58 -14.93
CA ARG A 106 -0.51 8.51 -15.28
C ARG A 106 -0.37 8.79 -16.77
N SER A 107 -1.46 8.78 -17.51
CA SER A 107 -1.47 8.99 -18.97
C SER A 107 -2.50 10.04 -19.35
N LYS A 108 -2.10 11.00 -20.19
CA LYS A 108 -3.01 11.96 -20.79
C LYS A 108 -4.10 11.31 -21.66
N ASN A 109 -3.93 10.03 -22.06
CA ASN A 109 -4.93 9.26 -22.79
C ASN A 109 -5.83 8.41 -21.88
N ALA A 110 -5.75 8.58 -20.56
CA ALA A 110 -6.61 7.87 -19.63
C ALA A 110 -8.08 8.23 -19.85
N LEU A 111 -8.94 7.21 -19.74
CA LEU A 111 -10.40 7.38 -19.72
C LEU A 111 -10.89 7.14 -18.29
N LEU A 112 -11.79 7.97 -17.82
CA LEU A 112 -12.50 7.74 -16.57
C LEU A 112 -13.61 6.74 -16.85
N THR A 113 -13.49 5.55 -16.26
CA THR A 113 -14.44 4.43 -16.46
C THR A 113 -15.49 4.36 -15.35
N ASN A 114 -15.28 5.11 -14.26
CA ASN A 114 -16.14 5.06 -13.09
C ASN A 114 -17.30 6.05 -13.22
N GLN A 115 -18.50 5.58 -12.86
CA GLN A 115 -19.74 6.35 -12.80
C GLN A 115 -20.38 6.25 -11.40
N LYS A 116 -19.65 5.77 -10.39
CA LYS A 116 -20.16 5.61 -9.02
C LYS A 116 -19.95 6.88 -8.22
N GLU A 117 -20.98 7.33 -7.52
CA GLU A 117 -20.83 8.26 -6.41
C GLU A 117 -19.88 7.65 -5.37
N GLY A 118 -19.10 8.49 -4.69
CA GLY A 118 -18.12 8.03 -3.70
C GLY A 118 -16.76 7.56 -4.26
N ALA A 119 -16.62 7.39 -5.58
CA ALA A 119 -15.33 7.14 -6.24
C ALA A 119 -14.74 8.40 -6.91
N MET A 120 -15.40 9.52 -6.75
CA MET A 120 -15.04 10.86 -7.21
C MET A 120 -15.24 11.84 -6.08
N TRP A 121 -14.72 13.05 -6.21
CA TRP A 121 -14.99 14.11 -5.25
C TRP A 121 -16.34 14.75 -5.48
N LEU A 122 -17.10 14.94 -4.40
CA LEU A 122 -18.34 15.71 -4.37
C LEU A 122 -18.39 16.53 -3.08
N SER A 123 -18.86 17.76 -3.15
CA SER A 123 -19.14 18.65 -2.02
C SER A 123 -20.57 19.17 -2.08
N ASP A 124 -21.19 19.40 -0.93
CA ASP A 124 -22.44 20.14 -0.75
C ASP A 124 -22.23 21.66 -0.66
N GLU A 125 -20.97 22.12 -0.66
CA GLU A 125 -20.60 23.52 -0.81
C GLU A 125 -20.40 23.84 -2.29
N ILE A 126 -21.19 24.77 -2.84
CA ILE A 126 -21.12 25.15 -4.27
C ILE A 126 -19.89 26.00 -4.54
N GLU A 127 -19.59 26.96 -3.66
CA GLU A 127 -18.38 27.78 -3.69
C GLU A 127 -17.39 27.17 -2.69
N THR A 128 -16.41 26.44 -3.17
CA THR A 128 -15.45 25.69 -2.34
C THR A 128 -14.06 25.73 -2.96
N GLU A 129 -13.07 25.37 -2.16
CA GLU A 129 -11.67 25.33 -2.57
C GLU A 129 -11.09 23.93 -2.41
N LEU A 130 -10.26 23.55 -3.38
CA LEU A 130 -9.38 22.38 -3.31
C LEU A 130 -7.93 22.88 -3.34
N THR A 131 -7.13 22.40 -2.38
CA THR A 131 -5.69 22.71 -2.34
C THR A 131 -4.89 21.44 -2.54
N ILE A 132 -3.97 21.45 -3.50
CA ILE A 132 -3.07 20.34 -3.81
C ILE A 132 -1.65 20.72 -3.36
N ASP A 133 -0.98 19.87 -2.59
CA ASP A 133 0.46 19.95 -2.26
C ASP A 133 1.21 18.92 -3.10
N LEU A 134 2.09 19.37 -3.99
CA LEU A 134 2.95 18.53 -4.84
C LEU A 134 4.21 18.02 -4.10
N MET A 135 4.27 18.22 -2.78
CA MET A 135 5.34 17.80 -1.87
C MET A 135 6.68 18.50 -2.07
N SER A 136 6.96 18.99 -3.27
CA SER A 136 8.12 19.80 -3.63
C SER A 136 7.77 20.78 -4.76
N THR A 137 8.65 21.72 -5.03
CA THR A 137 8.48 22.67 -6.14
C THR A 137 8.80 22.00 -7.47
N HIS A 138 7.87 22.15 -8.43
CA HIS A 138 8.00 21.62 -9.79
C HIS A 138 7.69 22.74 -10.80
N GLN A 139 8.33 22.66 -11.97
CA GLN A 139 7.93 23.43 -13.14
C GLN A 139 6.79 22.68 -13.83
N LEU A 140 5.62 23.29 -13.85
CA LEU A 140 4.40 22.64 -14.34
C LEU A 140 4.33 22.67 -15.86
N GLY A 141 3.91 21.56 -16.46
CA GLY A 141 3.65 21.40 -17.89
C GLY A 141 2.16 21.48 -18.22
N SER A 142 1.36 20.60 -17.61
CA SER A 142 -0.09 20.57 -17.85
C SER A 142 -0.90 20.02 -16.68
N LEU A 143 -2.19 20.36 -16.68
CA LEU A 143 -3.20 19.89 -15.75
C LEU A 143 -4.40 19.37 -16.54
N ASN A 144 -4.75 18.10 -16.37
CA ASN A 144 -5.91 17.48 -16.97
C ASN A 144 -7.00 17.25 -15.92
N ILE A 145 -8.23 17.68 -16.21
CA ILE A 145 -9.38 17.57 -15.30
C ILE A 145 -10.50 16.79 -15.98
N TRP A 146 -11.02 15.76 -15.30
CA TRP A 146 -12.27 15.09 -15.61
C TRP A 146 -13.37 15.70 -14.75
N ASN A 147 -14.44 16.20 -15.38
CA ASN A 147 -15.58 16.69 -14.62
C ASN A 147 -16.38 15.53 -13.99
N TYR A 148 -17.32 15.82 -13.12
CA TYR A 148 -18.04 14.83 -12.33
C TYR A 148 -18.91 13.92 -13.22
N ASN A 149 -18.54 12.63 -13.28
CA ASN A 149 -19.08 11.69 -14.27
C ASN A 149 -20.27 10.83 -13.75
N ALA A 150 -20.44 10.70 -12.41
CA ALA A 150 -21.57 9.94 -11.84
C ALA A 150 -22.90 10.64 -12.08
N ASN A 151 -22.92 11.96 -11.98
CA ASN A 151 -24.04 12.81 -12.35
C ASN A 151 -23.50 14.11 -12.93
N PRO A 152 -23.42 14.26 -14.27
CA PRO A 152 -22.86 15.43 -14.91
C PRO A 152 -23.46 16.78 -14.49
N ASN A 153 -24.68 16.76 -13.92
CA ASN A 153 -25.31 17.99 -13.41
C ASN A 153 -24.69 18.47 -12.09
N TYR A 154 -23.89 17.68 -11.40
CA TYR A 154 -23.18 18.06 -10.18
C TYR A 154 -21.77 18.54 -10.46
N GLY A 155 -21.35 18.57 -11.72
CA GLY A 155 -20.04 19.00 -12.16
C GLY A 155 -19.75 20.47 -11.89
N VAL A 156 -18.47 20.80 -11.74
CA VAL A 156 -17.97 22.19 -11.77
C VAL A 156 -18.25 22.79 -13.14
N LYS A 157 -18.66 24.06 -13.16
CA LYS A 157 -18.92 24.83 -14.39
C LYS A 157 -17.84 25.88 -14.62
N LYS A 158 -17.35 26.52 -13.56
CA LYS A 158 -16.32 27.56 -13.63
C LYS A 158 -15.44 27.52 -12.38
N PHE A 159 -14.14 27.68 -12.56
CA PHE A 159 -13.19 27.74 -11.45
C PHE A 159 -12.02 28.69 -11.75
N GLU A 160 -11.44 29.25 -10.68
CA GLU A 160 -10.15 29.94 -10.72
C GLU A 160 -9.06 28.97 -10.31
N LEU A 161 -7.91 28.99 -11.01
CA LEU A 161 -6.71 28.25 -10.67
C LEU A 161 -5.62 29.21 -10.23
N SER A 162 -5.02 28.93 -9.08
CA SER A 162 -3.91 29.69 -8.51
C SER A 162 -2.76 28.78 -8.12
N SER A 163 -1.53 29.31 -8.14
CA SER A 163 -0.30 28.61 -7.72
C SER A 163 0.36 29.31 -6.54
N SER A 164 1.15 28.54 -5.77
CA SER A 164 1.95 29.06 -4.66
C SER A 164 3.20 28.21 -4.42
N LEU A 165 4.24 28.82 -3.87
CA LEU A 165 5.44 28.13 -3.42
C LEU A 165 5.42 27.84 -1.90
N ASP A 166 4.61 28.59 -1.14
CA ASP A 166 4.64 28.62 0.35
C ASP A 166 3.29 28.40 1.01
N LYS A 167 2.22 28.14 0.22
CA LYS A 167 0.81 27.98 0.65
C LYS A 167 0.18 29.26 1.25
N THR A 168 0.92 30.36 1.27
CA THR A 168 0.48 31.64 1.86
C THR A 168 0.31 32.73 0.83
N THR A 169 1.22 32.82 -0.12
CA THR A 169 1.21 33.79 -1.21
C THR A 169 0.73 33.12 -2.48
N TRP A 170 -0.44 33.51 -2.97
CA TRP A 170 -1.08 32.91 -4.12
C TRP A 170 -1.02 33.83 -5.34
N THR A 171 -0.73 33.26 -6.49
CA THR A 171 -0.76 33.93 -7.79
C THR A 171 -1.84 33.26 -8.63
N THR A 172 -2.85 34.03 -9.03
CA THR A 172 -3.88 33.53 -9.95
C THR A 172 -3.26 33.28 -11.32
N ILE A 173 -3.45 32.10 -11.84
CA ILE A 173 -3.04 31.67 -13.17
C ILE A 173 -4.08 32.14 -14.19
N ASP A 174 -5.33 31.68 -14.05
CA ASP A 174 -6.47 32.12 -14.88
C ASP A 174 -7.79 31.58 -14.30
N THR A 175 -8.89 31.94 -14.95
CA THR A 175 -10.24 31.44 -14.69
C THR A 175 -10.71 30.63 -15.89
N PHE A 176 -11.23 29.44 -15.65
CA PHE A 176 -11.59 28.46 -16.68
C PHE A 176 -13.07 28.09 -16.60
N ASP A 177 -13.72 28.05 -17.75
CA ASP A 177 -15.02 27.36 -17.92
C ASP A 177 -14.76 25.92 -18.31
N ILE A 178 -15.52 24.98 -17.72
CA ILE A 178 -15.38 23.53 -17.96
C ILE A 178 -16.74 22.94 -18.34
N GLU A 179 -16.76 22.16 -19.41
CA GLU A 179 -17.98 21.48 -19.89
C GLU A 179 -18.41 20.36 -18.94
N LYS A 180 -19.65 19.94 -19.03
CA LYS A 180 -20.16 18.75 -18.32
C LYS A 180 -19.45 17.50 -18.81
N ALA A 181 -19.23 16.55 -17.92
CA ALA A 181 -18.90 15.18 -18.31
C ALA A 181 -20.02 14.57 -19.16
N LEU A 182 -19.68 13.60 -20.00
CA LEU A 182 -20.65 12.89 -20.85
C LEU A 182 -21.50 11.89 -20.06
N GLY A 183 -21.11 11.53 -18.84
CA GLY A 183 -21.78 10.50 -18.05
C GLY A 183 -21.52 9.09 -18.62
N SER A 184 -20.38 8.86 -19.24
CA SER A 184 -20.03 7.62 -19.92
C SER A 184 -19.02 6.78 -19.16
N ALA A 185 -18.98 5.47 -19.43
CA ALA A 185 -17.94 4.57 -18.91
C ALA A 185 -16.60 4.67 -19.66
N GLN A 186 -16.47 5.63 -20.59
CA GLN A 186 -15.23 5.94 -21.33
C GLN A 186 -15.10 7.45 -21.45
N GLU A 187 -15.09 8.13 -20.31
CA GLU A 187 -15.05 9.58 -20.22
C GLU A 187 -13.62 10.10 -20.45
N PRO A 188 -13.33 10.89 -21.50
CA PRO A 188 -12.05 11.57 -21.63
C PRO A 188 -11.94 12.71 -20.62
N TYR A 189 -10.74 13.27 -20.44
CA TYR A 189 -10.62 14.52 -19.66
C TYR A 189 -11.45 15.63 -20.32
N THR A 190 -12.04 16.45 -19.47
CA THR A 190 -12.98 17.48 -19.93
C THR A 190 -12.23 18.76 -20.33
N ILE A 191 -11.11 19.05 -19.68
CA ILE A 191 -10.25 20.17 -19.98
C ILE A 191 -8.77 19.83 -19.76
N GLU A 192 -7.90 20.33 -20.62
CA GLU A 192 -6.44 20.38 -20.44
C GLU A 192 -6.00 21.83 -20.32
N ILE A 193 -5.24 22.13 -19.27
CA ILE A 193 -4.65 23.45 -19.01
C ILE A 193 -3.15 23.30 -19.20
N SER A 194 -2.56 24.03 -20.14
CA SER A 194 -1.11 24.07 -20.34
C SER A 194 -0.51 25.25 -19.58
N PHE A 195 0.56 25.01 -18.85
CA PHE A 195 1.29 26.03 -18.13
C PHE A 195 2.45 26.59 -18.99
N ASN A 196 2.83 27.82 -18.74
CA ASN A 196 3.99 28.42 -19.37
C ASN A 196 4.90 29.00 -18.28
N GLN A 197 5.98 28.30 -17.98
CA GLN A 197 6.96 28.66 -16.96
C GLN A 197 6.34 28.97 -15.58
N VAL A 198 5.47 28.09 -15.10
CA VAL A 198 4.87 28.17 -13.77
C VAL A 198 5.59 27.21 -12.83
N ASP A 199 6.31 27.76 -11.86
CA ASP A 199 6.87 27.01 -10.75
C ASP A 199 5.86 26.98 -9.60
N ALA A 200 5.51 25.78 -9.10
CA ALA A 200 4.58 25.64 -7.98
C ALA A 200 4.93 24.43 -7.12
N ARG A 201 4.71 24.57 -5.83
CA ARG A 201 4.52 23.45 -4.90
C ARG A 201 3.03 23.22 -4.62
N TYR A 202 2.26 24.30 -4.58
CA TYR A 202 0.83 24.24 -4.28
C TYR A 202 0.01 24.75 -5.45
N LEU A 203 -1.09 24.03 -5.73
CA LEU A 203 -2.15 24.49 -6.62
C LEU A 203 -3.44 24.64 -5.82
N LYS A 204 -4.21 25.69 -6.12
CA LYS A 204 -5.53 25.90 -5.55
C LYS A 204 -6.54 26.07 -6.67
N LEU A 205 -7.59 25.26 -6.61
CA LEU A 205 -8.75 25.32 -7.48
C LEU A 205 -9.92 25.87 -6.65
N THR A 206 -10.35 27.11 -6.96
CA THR A 206 -11.50 27.76 -6.32
C THR A 206 -12.70 27.63 -7.24
N VAL A 207 -13.72 26.91 -6.85
CA VAL A 207 -14.96 26.76 -7.62
C VAL A 207 -15.76 28.07 -7.54
N LEU A 208 -16.09 28.64 -8.70
CA LEU A 208 -16.87 29.87 -8.83
C LEU A 208 -18.32 29.59 -9.23
N GLU A 209 -18.55 28.57 -10.06
CA GLU A 209 -19.88 28.15 -10.48
C GLU A 209 -19.96 26.62 -10.62
N SER A 210 -21.06 26.03 -10.20
CA SER A 210 -21.43 24.64 -10.47
C SER A 210 -22.62 24.55 -11.45
N TYR A 211 -22.77 23.41 -12.10
CA TYR A 211 -23.99 23.10 -12.86
C TYR A 211 -25.20 22.81 -11.97
N SER A 212 -24.97 22.55 -10.67
CA SER A 212 -25.98 22.33 -9.64
C SER A 212 -26.09 23.54 -8.73
N GLN A 213 -27.19 23.62 -7.98
CA GLN A 213 -27.36 24.54 -6.86
C GLN A 213 -27.21 23.86 -5.50
N SER A 214 -26.91 22.57 -5.47
CA SER A 214 -26.83 21.78 -4.25
C SER A 214 -25.51 21.05 -4.09
N TYR A 215 -24.80 20.80 -5.20
CA TYR A 215 -23.56 20.04 -5.20
C TYR A 215 -22.56 20.60 -6.20
N THR A 216 -21.30 20.35 -5.92
CA THR A 216 -20.19 20.56 -6.88
C THR A 216 -19.23 19.37 -6.79
N GLY A 217 -18.73 18.92 -7.94
CA GLY A 217 -17.85 17.76 -7.97
C GLY A 217 -16.96 17.69 -9.19
N LEU A 218 -15.89 16.90 -9.07
CA LEU A 218 -14.95 16.57 -10.14
C LEU A 218 -14.68 15.07 -10.14
N GLY A 219 -14.33 14.53 -11.31
CA GLY A 219 -14.03 13.11 -11.48
C GLY A 219 -12.58 12.77 -11.13
N LYS A 220 -11.62 13.39 -11.79
CA LYS A 220 -10.18 13.17 -11.60
C LYS A 220 -9.38 14.43 -11.95
N ILE A 221 -8.15 14.47 -11.43
CA ILE A 221 -7.13 15.47 -11.75
C ILE A 221 -5.81 14.72 -12.00
N MET A 222 -5.13 15.07 -13.10
CA MET A 222 -3.75 14.65 -13.34
C MET A 222 -2.89 15.88 -13.60
N ILE A 223 -1.71 15.92 -12.99
CA ILE A 223 -0.75 17.01 -13.09
C ILE A 223 0.52 16.46 -13.70
N PHE A 224 1.10 17.20 -14.65
CA PHE A 224 2.33 16.82 -15.32
C PHE A 224 3.34 17.98 -15.26
N ASP A 225 4.62 17.64 -15.14
CA ASP A 225 5.71 18.60 -15.28
C ASP A 225 5.96 19.01 -16.75
N GLU A 226 6.92 19.89 -17.00
CA GLU A 226 7.27 20.34 -18.35
C GLU A 226 7.87 19.26 -19.25
N GLN A 227 8.31 18.10 -18.68
CA GLN A 227 8.78 16.92 -19.40
C GLN A 227 7.68 15.87 -19.59
N ASP A 228 6.41 16.20 -19.28
CA ASP A 228 5.26 15.28 -19.29
C ASP A 228 5.36 14.11 -18.27
N ASN A 229 6.17 14.24 -17.21
CA ASN A 229 6.15 13.29 -16.11
C ASN A 229 4.96 13.59 -15.19
N PHE A 230 4.25 12.54 -14.78
CA PHE A 230 3.15 12.66 -13.83
C PHE A 230 3.67 13.11 -12.47
N LEU A 231 3.01 14.10 -11.87
CA LEU A 231 3.29 14.59 -10.52
C LEU A 231 2.22 14.09 -9.56
N PHE A 232 2.67 13.46 -8.49
CA PHE A 232 1.81 13.08 -7.37
C PHE A 232 1.68 14.25 -6.39
N GLY A 233 0.54 14.29 -5.67
CA GLY A 233 0.30 15.26 -4.61
C GLY A 233 -0.75 14.78 -3.61
N GLU A 234 -0.83 15.48 -2.49
CA GLU A 234 -1.92 15.37 -1.52
C GLU A 234 -2.92 16.49 -1.77
N ILE A 235 -4.20 16.23 -1.50
CA ILE A 235 -5.29 17.18 -1.77
C ILE A 235 -6.23 17.28 -0.59
N GLU A 236 -6.61 18.50 -0.24
CA GLU A 236 -7.58 18.81 0.81
C GLU A 236 -8.70 19.73 0.29
N GLY A 237 -9.85 19.67 0.95
CA GLY A 237 -11.05 20.46 0.65
C GLY A 237 -12.27 19.89 1.36
N SER A 238 -13.40 20.60 1.29
CA SER A 238 -14.69 20.12 1.79
C SER A 238 -15.22 18.95 0.94
N TYR A 239 -16.07 18.11 1.52
CA TYR A 239 -16.72 17.01 0.82
C TYR A 239 -18.06 16.65 1.46
N GLU A 240 -18.97 16.09 0.66
CA GLU A 240 -20.26 15.59 1.09
C GLU A 240 -20.09 14.27 1.88
N THR A 241 -20.54 14.26 3.12
CA THR A 241 -20.40 13.13 4.04
C THR A 241 -21.62 12.20 4.06
N SER A 242 -22.78 12.66 3.57
CA SER A 242 -24.02 11.85 3.59
C SER A 242 -24.08 10.82 2.45
N ILE A 243 -23.29 11.03 1.37
CA ILE A 243 -23.15 10.08 0.27
C ILE A 243 -22.00 9.12 0.61
N GLU A 244 -22.18 8.37 1.68
CA GLU A 244 -21.31 7.23 1.96
C GLU A 244 -21.76 6.09 1.03
N PRO A 245 -20.90 5.62 0.10
CA PRO A 245 -21.22 4.38 -0.61
C PRO A 245 -21.39 3.27 0.42
N ASN A 246 -22.27 2.33 0.15
CA ASN A 246 -22.43 1.14 0.99
C ASN A 246 -21.17 0.24 0.87
N GLU A 247 -20.06 0.73 1.39
CA GLU A 247 -18.74 0.09 1.32
C GLU A 247 -18.46 -0.75 2.58
N ASN A 248 -19.48 -1.40 3.15
CA ASN A 248 -19.36 -2.29 4.31
C ASN A 248 -18.37 -3.44 4.08
N SER A 249 -17.94 -3.68 2.84
CA SER A 249 -16.91 -4.67 2.48
C SER A 249 -15.51 -4.09 2.40
N ALA A 250 -15.34 -2.76 2.49
CA ALA A 250 -14.02 -2.14 2.41
C ALA A 250 -13.17 -2.49 3.64
N ARG A 251 -11.89 -2.79 3.42
CA ARG A 251 -10.95 -3.15 4.46
C ARG A 251 -9.51 -2.84 4.07
N LEU A 252 -8.65 -2.64 5.06
CA LEU A 252 -7.21 -2.46 4.88
C LEU A 252 -6.49 -3.74 5.31
N TRP A 253 -5.76 -4.35 4.37
CA TRP A 253 -4.80 -5.40 4.66
C TRP A 253 -3.41 -4.80 4.71
N LEU A 254 -2.74 -4.96 5.85
CA LEU A 254 -1.40 -4.42 6.05
C LEU A 254 -0.40 -5.27 5.26
N GLN A 255 0.45 -4.59 4.50
CA GLN A 255 1.64 -5.18 3.88
C GLN A 255 2.88 -4.72 4.64
N ASP A 256 4.06 -4.85 4.04
CA ASP A 256 5.30 -4.52 4.71
C ASP A 256 5.40 -3.04 5.08
N GLY A 257 6.35 -2.72 5.96
CA GLY A 257 6.59 -1.37 6.47
C GLY A 257 8.05 -1.17 6.84
N ILE A 258 8.33 0.02 7.37
CA ILE A 258 9.67 0.41 7.79
C ILE A 258 9.62 1.39 8.96
N VAL A 259 10.58 1.29 9.86
CA VAL A 259 10.80 2.27 10.94
C VAL A 259 11.92 3.23 10.51
N LEU A 260 11.62 4.53 10.49
CA LEU A 260 12.58 5.59 10.20
C LEU A 260 12.37 6.74 11.19
N ASN A 261 13.42 7.14 11.91
CA ASN A 261 13.41 8.29 12.84
C ASN A 261 12.19 8.27 13.78
N ASP A 262 12.00 7.16 14.52
CA ASP A 262 10.89 6.94 15.46
C ASP A 262 9.48 7.07 14.83
N THR A 263 9.39 6.89 13.53
CA THR A 263 8.13 6.83 12.79
C THR A 263 8.04 5.50 12.04
N PHE A 264 6.92 4.83 12.18
CA PHE A 264 6.61 3.63 11.42
C PHE A 264 5.75 3.99 10.20
N TYR A 265 6.16 3.50 9.05
CA TYR A 265 5.44 3.62 7.78
C TYR A 265 5.02 2.23 7.33
N VAL A 266 3.75 2.06 6.98
CA VAL A 266 3.20 0.80 6.46
C VAL A 266 2.39 1.07 5.19
N PHE A 267 2.40 0.12 4.25
CA PHE A 267 1.77 0.27 2.93
C PHE A 267 0.58 -0.68 2.78
N PRO A 268 -0.59 -0.38 3.39
CA PRO A 268 -1.76 -1.25 3.27
C PRO A 268 -2.35 -1.24 1.87
N ILE A 269 -2.96 -2.36 1.49
CA ILE A 269 -3.83 -2.44 0.32
C ILE A 269 -5.29 -2.21 0.75
N LEU A 270 -5.99 -1.37 -0.02
CA LEU A 270 -7.43 -1.16 0.12
C LEU A 270 -8.15 -2.24 -0.69
N ILE A 271 -8.89 -3.09 -0.01
CA ILE A 271 -9.72 -4.14 -0.61
C ILE A 271 -11.18 -3.72 -0.56
N LYS A 272 -11.90 -3.93 -1.66
CA LYS A 272 -13.36 -3.80 -1.75
C LYS A 272 -13.93 -5.00 -2.53
N ASP A 273 -15.13 -5.46 -2.16
CA ASP A 273 -15.83 -6.52 -2.87
C ASP A 273 -16.90 -5.88 -3.77
N ASP A 274 -16.50 -5.40 -4.95
CA ASP A 274 -17.36 -4.72 -5.91
C ASP A 274 -17.59 -5.57 -7.18
N GLY A 275 -18.08 -6.79 -6.99
CA GLY A 275 -18.33 -7.76 -8.06
C GLY A 275 -17.21 -8.80 -8.22
N GLU A 276 -16.03 -8.54 -7.68
CA GLU A 276 -14.92 -9.48 -7.53
C GLU A 276 -14.53 -9.57 -6.06
N ILE A 277 -14.36 -10.80 -5.55
CA ILE A 277 -13.92 -11.03 -4.18
C ILE A 277 -12.42 -10.65 -4.08
N PHE A 278 -12.05 -9.88 -3.04
CA PHE A 278 -10.67 -9.47 -2.76
C PHE A 278 -10.03 -8.57 -3.82
N LYS A 279 -10.82 -7.72 -4.48
CA LYS A 279 -10.27 -6.78 -5.45
C LYS A 279 -9.47 -5.67 -4.76
N VAL A 280 -8.22 -5.49 -5.18
CA VAL A 280 -7.38 -4.38 -4.73
C VAL A 280 -7.77 -3.11 -5.48
N HIS A 281 -8.11 -2.06 -4.76
CA HIS A 281 -8.50 -0.75 -5.30
C HIS A 281 -7.41 0.30 -5.20
N ASN A 282 -6.56 0.19 -4.18
CA ASN A 282 -5.43 1.11 -4.01
C ASN A 282 -4.33 0.48 -3.14
N VAL A 283 -3.13 1.03 -3.22
CA VAL A 283 -2.07 0.91 -2.22
C VAL A 283 -1.97 2.26 -1.54
N SER A 284 -2.03 2.28 -0.23
CA SER A 284 -2.02 3.49 0.59
C SER A 284 -0.76 3.54 1.45
N MET A 285 -0.54 4.62 2.17
CA MET A 285 0.49 4.71 3.20
C MET A 285 -0.13 5.18 4.51
N ILE A 286 0.22 4.52 5.61
CA ILE A 286 -0.11 4.98 6.96
C ILE A 286 1.21 5.21 7.66
N LYS A 287 1.35 6.38 8.31
CA LYS A 287 2.47 6.67 9.19
C LYS A 287 1.98 6.86 10.62
N MET A 288 2.78 6.43 11.59
CA MET A 288 2.50 6.63 13.00
C MET A 288 3.78 6.75 13.80
N PRO A 289 3.80 7.57 14.88
CA PRO A 289 4.95 7.65 15.77
C PRO A 289 5.22 6.30 16.47
N ILE A 290 6.46 6.09 16.86
CA ILE A 290 6.84 5.08 17.85
C ILE A 290 7.10 5.81 19.15
N VAL A 291 6.36 5.44 20.20
CA VAL A 291 6.46 6.03 21.55
C VAL A 291 6.62 4.88 22.55
N ASP A 292 7.64 4.97 23.38
CA ASP A 292 7.99 3.92 24.36
C ASP A 292 8.06 2.51 23.72
N GLU A 293 8.72 2.42 22.55
CA GLU A 293 8.87 1.20 21.76
C GLU A 293 7.53 0.55 21.35
N LYS A 294 6.48 1.34 21.14
CA LYS A 294 5.16 0.91 20.64
C LYS A 294 4.66 1.78 19.52
N PHE A 295 3.86 1.20 18.67
CA PHE A 295 3.14 1.92 17.62
C PHE A 295 2.06 2.82 18.24
N ASP A 296 2.19 4.14 18.09
CA ASP A 296 1.18 5.11 18.51
C ASP A 296 0.10 5.24 17.42
N HIS A 297 -0.71 4.22 17.30
CA HIS A 297 -1.74 4.13 16.26
C HIS A 297 -2.88 5.15 16.44
N GLN A 298 -3.04 5.75 17.63
CA GLN A 298 -4.01 6.81 17.88
C GLN A 298 -3.62 8.11 17.17
N ASN A 299 -2.33 8.32 16.92
CA ASN A 299 -1.78 9.45 16.18
C ASN A 299 -1.36 9.08 14.75
N ALA A 300 -1.95 8.01 14.20
CA ALA A 300 -1.68 7.60 12.83
C ALA A 300 -2.24 8.61 11.81
N THR A 301 -1.46 8.87 10.77
CA THR A 301 -1.84 9.70 9.62
C THR A 301 -1.98 8.83 8.38
N TYR A 302 -3.08 9.02 7.65
CA TYR A 302 -3.41 8.27 6.43
C TYR A 302 -3.07 9.14 5.22
N LEU A 303 -2.17 8.65 4.37
CA LEU A 303 -1.68 9.32 3.18
C LEU A 303 -2.07 8.55 1.92
N ASN A 304 -2.26 9.26 0.81
CA ASN A 304 -2.32 8.62 -0.49
C ASN A 304 -0.94 8.09 -0.87
N ALA A 305 -0.91 7.05 -1.71
CA ALA A 305 0.33 6.57 -2.29
C ALA A 305 0.08 6.15 -3.75
N PRO A 306 0.87 6.64 -4.71
CA PRO A 306 0.68 6.34 -6.13
C PRO A 306 1.31 4.99 -6.51
N LEU A 307 1.15 3.98 -5.68
CA LEU A 307 1.88 2.70 -5.71
C LEU A 307 1.10 1.55 -6.36
N MET A 308 -0.13 1.81 -6.81
CA MET A 308 -0.89 0.92 -7.67
C MET A 308 -0.97 1.54 -9.07
N VAL A 309 -0.53 0.82 -10.09
CA VAL A 309 -0.42 1.34 -11.46
C VAL A 309 -1.01 0.36 -12.47
N LYS A 310 -1.96 0.83 -13.28
CA LYS A 310 -2.50 0.10 -14.44
C LYS A 310 -1.63 0.42 -15.64
N THR A 311 -1.06 -0.61 -16.24
CA THR A 311 -0.16 -0.47 -17.40
C THR A 311 -0.91 -0.64 -18.72
N SER A 312 -0.35 -0.16 -19.81
CA SER A 312 -0.97 -0.19 -21.15
C SER A 312 -1.21 -1.60 -21.70
N ASP A 313 -0.50 -2.60 -21.18
CA ASP A 313 -0.66 -4.02 -21.52
C ASP A 313 -1.74 -4.72 -20.68
N SER A 314 -2.57 -3.96 -19.97
CA SER A 314 -3.63 -4.45 -19.05
C SER A 314 -3.09 -5.11 -17.78
N GLY A 315 -1.80 -5.06 -17.49
CA GLY A 315 -1.24 -5.46 -16.22
C GLY A 315 -1.50 -4.43 -15.12
N VAL A 316 -1.42 -4.86 -13.88
CA VAL A 316 -1.47 -3.96 -12.72
C VAL A 316 -0.25 -4.20 -11.86
N MET A 317 0.46 -3.13 -11.52
CA MET A 317 1.57 -3.17 -10.57
C MET A 317 1.10 -2.74 -9.19
N TYR A 318 1.59 -3.41 -8.16
CA TYR A 318 1.36 -3.12 -6.76
C TYR A 318 2.70 -3.11 -6.04
N PHE A 319 3.07 -1.98 -5.43
CA PHE A 319 4.27 -1.87 -4.60
C PHE A 319 3.88 -1.91 -3.12
N GLY A 320 4.81 -2.32 -2.25
CA GLY A 320 4.59 -2.46 -0.80
C GLY A 320 4.58 -3.91 -0.31
N ALA A 321 4.76 -4.89 -1.20
CA ALA A 321 4.80 -6.31 -0.86
C ALA A 321 6.00 -6.71 0.02
N GLY A 322 7.08 -5.93 -0.04
CA GLY A 322 8.28 -6.07 0.79
C GLY A 322 9.10 -4.79 0.78
N LEU A 323 9.71 -4.44 1.90
CA LEU A 323 10.65 -3.34 2.03
C LEU A 323 12.01 -3.84 2.53
N MET A 324 13.07 -3.16 2.10
CA MET A 324 14.43 -3.43 2.56
C MET A 324 15.16 -2.11 2.83
N ASN A 325 15.59 -1.92 4.06
CA ASN A 325 16.50 -0.84 4.42
C ASN A 325 17.92 -1.23 4.02
N ASN A 326 18.43 -0.65 2.94
CA ASN A 326 19.79 -0.89 2.43
C ASN A 326 20.69 0.33 2.61
N THR A 327 20.30 1.28 3.46
CA THR A 327 20.98 2.56 3.64
C THR A 327 22.45 2.40 4.06
N HIS A 328 22.77 1.35 4.79
CA HIS A 328 24.13 1.03 5.22
C HIS A 328 25.05 0.52 4.10
N VAL A 329 24.47 0.11 2.96
CA VAL A 329 25.22 -0.38 1.78
C VAL A 329 25.32 0.68 0.69
N ASP A 330 24.20 1.30 0.31
CA ASP A 330 24.12 2.21 -0.83
C ASP A 330 23.30 3.48 -0.61
N GLY A 331 22.79 3.70 0.61
CA GLY A 331 22.04 4.89 1.00
C GLY A 331 20.53 4.82 0.68
N TYR A 332 20.02 3.76 0.05
CA TYR A 332 18.65 3.67 -0.38
C TYR A 332 17.80 2.72 0.47
N ILE A 333 16.51 2.98 0.48
CA ILE A 333 15.47 2.04 0.86
C ILE A 333 14.86 1.49 -0.43
N TYR A 334 14.66 0.17 -0.47
CA TYR A 334 14.04 -0.52 -1.60
C TYR A 334 12.63 -0.95 -1.24
N ILE A 335 11.68 -0.69 -2.17
CA ILE A 335 10.32 -1.16 -2.08
C ILE A 335 10.06 -2.16 -3.20
N TYR A 336 9.68 -3.36 -2.84
CA TYR A 336 9.34 -4.42 -3.77
C TYR A 336 7.84 -4.52 -3.93
N GLY A 337 7.46 -4.96 -5.12
CA GLY A 337 6.10 -5.20 -5.49
C GLY A 337 6.00 -6.27 -6.56
N TYR A 338 4.84 -6.38 -7.17
CA TYR A 338 4.64 -7.30 -8.29
C TYR A 338 3.75 -6.69 -9.37
N LYS A 339 4.01 -7.08 -10.61
CA LYS A 339 3.10 -6.87 -11.73
C LYS A 339 2.24 -8.12 -11.87
N ASP A 340 0.91 -7.95 -11.79
CA ASP A 340 -0.07 -9.02 -12.03
C ASP A 340 -0.50 -8.98 -13.50
N LEU A 341 0.07 -9.91 -14.27
CA LEU A 341 -0.20 -10.15 -15.69
C LEU A 341 0.40 -11.52 -16.04
N ASP A 342 -0.46 -12.49 -16.33
CA ASP A 342 -0.07 -13.88 -16.56
C ASP A 342 0.81 -14.43 -15.42
N GLY A 343 0.33 -14.28 -14.18
CA GLY A 343 1.05 -14.56 -12.95
C GLY A 343 1.77 -13.33 -12.40
N ARG A 344 2.29 -13.45 -11.17
CA ARG A 344 2.94 -12.34 -10.48
C ARG A 344 4.43 -12.31 -10.73
N LYS A 345 4.93 -11.13 -11.09
CA LYS A 345 6.32 -10.89 -11.46
C LYS A 345 6.90 -9.76 -10.62
N LEU A 346 8.05 -10.00 -9.99
CA LEU A 346 8.70 -9.04 -9.10
C LEU A 346 9.04 -7.74 -9.83
N VAL A 347 8.76 -6.61 -9.19
CA VAL A 347 9.22 -5.27 -9.57
C VAL A 347 9.85 -4.57 -8.38
N VAL A 348 10.68 -3.54 -8.62
CA VAL A 348 11.37 -2.80 -7.55
C VAL A 348 11.43 -1.31 -7.82
N GLY A 349 11.24 -0.54 -6.76
CA GLY A 349 11.52 0.88 -6.66
C GLY A 349 12.50 1.16 -5.51
N ARG A 350 13.03 2.38 -5.46
CA ARG A 350 13.88 2.86 -4.36
C ARG A 350 13.69 4.35 -4.10
N PHE A 351 14.04 4.75 -2.88
CA PHE A 351 14.01 6.15 -2.46
C PHE A 351 15.06 6.40 -1.36
N LEU A 352 15.43 7.66 -1.16
CA LEU A 352 16.23 8.06 0.00
C LEU A 352 15.33 8.14 1.25
N PRO A 353 15.86 7.87 2.47
CA PRO A 353 15.05 7.91 3.69
C PRO A 353 14.25 9.19 3.90
N GLU A 354 14.82 10.34 3.55
CA GLU A 354 14.19 11.65 3.63
C GLU A 354 13.04 11.84 2.64
N ASP A 355 13.00 11.06 1.56
CA ASP A 355 12.01 11.16 0.50
C ASP A 355 10.84 10.17 0.67
N ILE A 356 10.72 9.48 1.81
CA ILE A 356 9.69 8.45 1.99
C ILE A 356 8.27 8.96 1.73
N GLU A 357 7.96 10.22 2.05
CA GLU A 357 6.66 10.85 1.79
C GLU A 357 6.63 11.62 0.47
N ASN A 358 7.76 11.80 -0.21
CA ASN A 358 7.86 12.53 -1.48
C ASN A 358 7.98 11.57 -2.66
N PHE A 359 6.87 10.98 -3.07
CA PHE A 359 6.82 9.97 -4.14
C PHE A 359 7.35 10.48 -5.49
N ASN A 360 7.43 11.80 -5.71
CA ASN A 360 8.00 12.37 -6.93
C ASN A 360 9.53 12.20 -7.02
N GLN A 361 10.20 11.89 -5.90
CA GLN A 361 11.63 11.59 -5.83
C GLN A 361 11.94 10.09 -5.89
N TRP A 362 10.90 9.26 -5.86
CA TRP A 362 11.09 7.82 -5.97
C TRP A 362 11.50 7.41 -7.38
N THR A 363 12.33 6.39 -7.47
CA THR A 363 12.76 5.84 -8.76
C THR A 363 12.50 4.35 -8.85
N TYR A 364 12.26 3.87 -10.06
CA TYR A 364 11.89 2.50 -10.37
C TYR A 364 12.88 1.93 -11.38
N PHE A 365 13.24 0.66 -11.25
CA PHE A 365 14.24 0.04 -12.12
C PHE A 365 13.59 -0.42 -13.43
N ASP A 366 14.03 0.13 -14.58
CA ASP A 366 13.51 -0.18 -15.91
C ASP A 366 14.21 -1.37 -16.59
N GLY A 367 15.21 -1.96 -15.91
CA GLY A 367 16.05 -3.05 -16.42
C GLY A 367 17.47 -2.64 -16.78
N GLU A 368 17.72 -1.34 -16.92
CA GLU A 368 19.03 -0.76 -17.20
C GLU A 368 19.33 0.43 -16.29
N ASN A 369 18.33 1.30 -16.07
CA ASN A 369 18.46 2.55 -15.33
C ASN A 369 17.36 2.69 -14.27
N TRP A 370 17.49 3.75 -13.46
CA TRP A 370 16.47 4.19 -12.52
C TRP A 370 15.68 5.35 -13.13
N THR A 371 14.38 5.19 -13.24
CA THR A 371 13.45 6.17 -13.81
C THR A 371 12.41 6.61 -12.79
N SER A 372 11.89 7.83 -12.88
CA SER A 372 10.73 8.30 -12.10
C SER A 372 9.41 7.70 -12.58
N LEU A 373 9.38 7.06 -13.75
CA LEU A 373 8.18 6.48 -14.35
C LEU A 373 7.95 5.05 -13.81
N ILE A 374 7.09 4.93 -12.81
CA ILE A 374 6.76 3.66 -12.15
C ILE A 374 6.20 2.61 -13.14
N GLU A 375 5.47 3.05 -14.16
CA GLU A 375 4.91 2.19 -15.21
C GLU A 375 5.99 1.50 -16.06
N ASN A 376 7.21 2.02 -16.05
CA ASN A 376 8.36 1.45 -16.74
C ASN A 376 9.13 0.43 -15.90
N ALA A 377 8.70 0.18 -14.64
CA ALA A 377 9.35 -0.79 -13.79
C ALA A 377 9.43 -2.17 -14.46
N LYS A 378 10.66 -2.67 -14.59
CA LYS A 378 10.95 -3.96 -15.23
C LYS A 378 10.63 -5.13 -14.32
N THR A 379 10.02 -6.16 -14.86
CA THR A 379 9.85 -7.43 -14.15
C THR A 379 11.17 -8.17 -14.00
N LEU A 380 11.51 -8.56 -12.75
CA LEU A 380 12.82 -9.12 -12.37
C LEU A 380 12.79 -10.63 -12.17
N LYS A 381 11.67 -11.18 -11.71
CA LYS A 381 11.51 -12.60 -11.37
C LYS A 381 10.04 -13.00 -11.46
N ASP A 382 9.76 -14.11 -12.13
CA ASP A 382 8.41 -14.67 -12.22
C ASP A 382 8.06 -15.50 -10.98
N GLY A 383 6.75 -15.68 -10.74
CA GLY A 383 6.25 -16.62 -9.75
C GLY A 383 6.36 -16.15 -8.30
N VAL A 384 6.39 -14.85 -8.06
CA VAL A 384 6.38 -14.29 -6.69
C VAL A 384 4.98 -14.32 -6.07
N SER A 385 4.90 -14.07 -4.76
CA SER A 385 3.67 -13.96 -3.98
C SER A 385 3.31 -12.50 -3.67
N PRO A 386 2.06 -12.21 -3.26
CA PRO A 386 1.64 -10.86 -2.88
C PRO A 386 2.41 -10.28 -1.69
N GLU A 387 2.95 -11.14 -0.84
CA GLU A 387 3.86 -10.79 0.24
C GLU A 387 5.15 -11.59 0.06
N LEU A 388 6.27 -10.93 0.26
CA LEU A 388 7.61 -11.49 0.05
C LEU A 388 8.61 -10.73 0.93
N SER A 389 9.86 -11.18 0.94
CA SER A 389 10.97 -10.41 1.51
C SER A 389 12.18 -10.46 0.61
N VAL A 390 12.93 -9.36 0.55
CA VAL A 390 14.29 -9.32 0.04
C VAL A 390 15.20 -8.81 1.16
N THR A 391 16.27 -9.52 1.43
CA THR A 391 17.16 -9.22 2.56
C THR A 391 18.61 -9.30 2.11
N TYR A 392 19.40 -8.29 2.48
CA TYR A 392 20.86 -8.34 2.31
C TYR A 392 21.48 -9.25 3.37
N ILE A 393 22.34 -10.17 2.96
CA ILE A 393 23.01 -11.11 3.86
C ILE A 393 24.45 -10.63 4.07
N GLU A 394 24.74 -10.11 5.25
CA GLU A 394 26.07 -9.53 5.55
C GLU A 394 27.14 -10.57 5.80
N SER A 395 26.78 -11.76 6.26
CA SER A 395 27.74 -12.79 6.69
C SER A 395 27.24 -14.20 6.41
N GLY A 396 28.10 -15.21 6.57
CA GLY A 396 27.77 -16.61 6.32
C GLY A 396 27.96 -17.03 4.87
N LYS A 397 27.36 -18.15 4.48
CA LYS A 397 27.46 -18.76 3.16
C LYS A 397 26.94 -17.87 2.03
N PHE A 398 25.96 -17.03 2.35
CA PHE A 398 25.30 -16.13 1.40
C PHE A 398 25.77 -14.67 1.52
N ALA A 399 26.90 -14.43 2.21
CA ALA A 399 27.45 -13.09 2.43
C ALA A 399 27.59 -12.31 1.11
N GLY A 400 27.14 -11.04 1.12
CA GLY A 400 27.18 -10.15 -0.03
C GLY A 400 26.04 -10.39 -1.05
N LYS A 401 25.09 -11.28 -0.75
CA LYS A 401 23.92 -11.55 -1.62
C LYS A 401 22.64 -10.93 -1.07
N TYR A 402 21.73 -10.67 -1.99
CA TYR A 402 20.34 -10.31 -1.70
C TYR A 402 19.48 -11.56 -1.85
N MET A 403 18.79 -11.95 -0.78
CA MET A 403 17.97 -13.16 -0.74
C MET A 403 16.49 -12.79 -0.83
N LEU A 404 15.86 -13.16 -1.94
CA LEU A 404 14.41 -13.13 -2.12
C LEU A 404 13.81 -14.40 -1.52
N VAL A 405 12.83 -14.29 -0.62
CA VAL A 405 12.05 -15.43 -0.08
C VAL A 405 10.60 -15.27 -0.46
N VAL A 406 10.00 -16.33 -1.01
CA VAL A 406 8.61 -16.34 -1.49
C VAL A 406 7.93 -17.69 -1.26
N MET A 407 6.58 -17.68 -1.28
CA MET A 407 5.78 -18.84 -1.68
C MET A 407 5.68 -18.80 -3.22
N GLU A 408 6.30 -19.75 -3.91
CA GLU A 408 6.26 -19.77 -5.37
C GLU A 408 4.81 -19.80 -5.90
N ASN A 409 4.51 -18.98 -6.89
CA ASN A 409 3.18 -18.89 -7.52
C ASN A 409 2.05 -18.68 -6.49
N SER A 410 2.33 -17.94 -5.42
CA SER A 410 1.40 -17.53 -4.36
C SER A 410 0.89 -18.65 -3.44
N THR A 411 0.43 -19.79 -3.96
CA THR A 411 -0.24 -20.84 -3.17
C THR A 411 0.24 -22.26 -3.50
N SER A 412 1.40 -22.40 -4.14
CA SER A 412 1.93 -23.72 -4.55
C SER A 412 2.33 -24.63 -3.38
N GLY A 413 2.48 -24.07 -2.17
CA GLY A 413 3.05 -24.75 -1.02
C GLY A 413 4.57 -24.89 -1.06
N ARG A 414 5.23 -24.40 -2.11
CA ARG A 414 6.68 -24.41 -2.23
C ARG A 414 7.26 -23.11 -1.70
N ILE A 415 7.96 -23.18 -0.57
CA ILE A 415 8.72 -22.05 -0.02
C ILE A 415 10.13 -22.13 -0.60
N SER A 416 10.57 -21.06 -1.22
CA SER A 416 11.85 -21.02 -1.92
C SER A 416 12.56 -19.69 -1.70
N TYR A 417 13.87 -19.69 -1.90
CA TYR A 417 14.65 -18.47 -2.05
C TYR A 417 15.29 -18.39 -3.44
N ALA A 418 15.61 -17.17 -3.84
CA ALA A 418 16.49 -16.87 -4.98
C ALA A 418 17.50 -15.81 -4.58
N LEU A 419 18.72 -15.88 -5.15
CA LEU A 419 19.82 -14.98 -4.81
C LEU A 419 20.12 -14.02 -5.96
N SER A 420 20.56 -12.81 -5.60
CA SER A 420 21.08 -11.81 -6.55
C SER A 420 22.31 -11.11 -5.96
N ASP A 421 23.15 -10.54 -6.84
CA ASP A 421 24.30 -9.69 -6.45
C ASP A 421 23.89 -8.24 -6.16
N THR A 422 22.71 -7.83 -6.60
CA THR A 422 22.18 -6.49 -6.38
C THR A 422 20.73 -6.54 -5.93
N PRO A 423 20.20 -5.52 -5.23
CA PRO A 423 18.81 -5.49 -4.77
C PRO A 423 17.79 -5.40 -5.92
N TYR A 424 18.22 -5.04 -7.12
CA TYR A 424 17.41 -4.88 -8.34
C TYR A 424 17.88 -5.80 -9.47
N GLY A 425 18.81 -6.73 -9.19
CA GLY A 425 19.44 -7.55 -10.20
C GLY A 425 18.61 -8.77 -10.58
N GLN A 426 19.20 -9.55 -11.48
CA GLN A 426 18.63 -10.81 -11.91
C GLN A 426 18.74 -11.82 -10.76
N PHE A 427 17.61 -12.14 -10.16
CA PHE A 427 17.54 -13.22 -9.19
C PHE A 427 17.71 -14.56 -9.94
N GLY A 428 18.62 -15.40 -9.43
CA GLY A 428 18.86 -16.75 -9.95
C GLY A 428 17.64 -17.67 -9.84
N ASP A 429 17.85 -18.96 -10.10
CA ASP A 429 16.79 -19.95 -9.97
C ASP A 429 16.28 -20.07 -8.54
N TYR A 430 15.02 -20.46 -8.37
CA TYR A 430 14.46 -20.79 -7.09
C TYR A 430 15.10 -22.06 -6.51
N VAL A 431 15.54 -21.95 -5.27
CA VAL A 431 15.97 -23.08 -4.44
C VAL A 431 14.88 -23.35 -3.43
N GLN A 432 14.18 -24.48 -3.60
CA GLN A 432 13.14 -24.89 -2.67
C GLN A 432 13.77 -25.28 -1.31
N ILE A 433 13.24 -24.69 -0.23
CA ILE A 433 13.68 -24.94 1.15
C ILE A 433 12.67 -25.76 1.95
N TYR A 434 11.39 -25.64 1.62
CA TYR A 434 10.34 -26.35 2.31
C TYR A 434 9.15 -26.61 1.40
N GLN A 435 8.51 -27.78 1.58
CA GLN A 435 7.20 -28.09 1.01
C GLN A 435 6.19 -28.17 2.14
N THR A 436 5.20 -27.28 2.11
CA THR A 436 4.13 -27.27 3.10
C THR A 436 3.22 -28.48 2.94
N THR A 437 2.67 -28.99 4.04
CA THR A 437 1.84 -30.20 4.06
C THR A 437 0.37 -29.90 4.36
N GLU A 438 0.04 -28.66 4.71
CA GLU A 438 -1.29 -28.26 5.17
C GLU A 438 -2.38 -28.42 4.10
N SER A 439 -2.04 -28.28 2.82
CA SER A 439 -2.96 -28.59 1.71
C SER A 439 -3.39 -30.06 1.67
N GLN A 440 -2.60 -30.97 2.27
CA GLN A 440 -2.87 -32.40 2.35
C GLN A 440 -3.50 -32.81 3.68
N THR A 441 -3.19 -32.09 4.77
CA THR A 441 -3.57 -32.45 6.14
C THR A 441 -4.79 -31.69 6.65
N LEU A 442 -5.09 -30.49 6.10
CA LEU A 442 -6.23 -29.68 6.47
C LEU A 442 -7.27 -29.68 5.36
N ARG A 443 -8.53 -29.82 5.72
CA ARG A 443 -9.66 -29.85 4.78
C ARG A 443 -9.74 -28.55 3.99
N GLY A 444 -9.49 -28.63 2.67
CA GLY A 444 -9.45 -27.46 1.77
C GLY A 444 -8.32 -26.48 2.07
N GLY A 445 -7.32 -26.92 2.85
CA GLY A 445 -6.19 -26.10 3.26
C GLY A 445 -5.30 -25.68 2.09
N PHE A 446 -4.77 -24.49 2.17
CA PHE A 446 -3.69 -23.97 1.30
C PHE A 446 -2.77 -23.09 2.12
N THR A 447 -1.57 -22.84 1.57
CA THR A 447 -0.54 -22.02 2.22
C THR A 447 -0.09 -20.90 1.30
N TYR A 448 0.34 -19.76 1.87
CA TYR A 448 0.64 -18.54 1.13
C TYR A 448 1.55 -17.61 1.94
N ASN A 449 2.02 -16.51 1.31
CA ASN A 449 2.70 -15.37 1.95
C ASN A 449 3.96 -15.75 2.72
N ALA A 450 4.81 -16.63 2.15
CA ALA A 450 6.09 -16.95 2.77
C ALA A 450 7.07 -15.76 2.64
N LYS A 451 7.71 -15.39 3.77
CA LYS A 451 8.72 -14.34 3.84
C LYS A 451 9.69 -14.54 5.00
N MET A 452 10.90 -13.99 4.87
CA MET A 452 11.88 -13.94 5.94
C MET A 452 11.57 -12.80 6.91
N HIS A 453 11.92 -12.99 8.18
CA HIS A 453 11.91 -11.99 9.24
C HIS A 453 13.35 -11.63 9.62
N PRO A 454 13.99 -10.64 8.98
CA PRO A 454 15.40 -10.30 9.27
C PRO A 454 15.61 -9.93 10.73
N VAL A 455 14.68 -9.17 11.32
CA VAL A 455 14.72 -8.74 12.73
C VAL A 455 14.72 -9.92 13.72
N LEU A 456 14.14 -11.06 13.35
CA LEU A 456 14.05 -12.29 14.17
C LEU A 456 15.06 -13.36 13.73
N SER A 457 15.92 -13.02 12.78
CA SER A 457 16.96 -13.91 12.25
C SER A 457 18.31 -13.59 12.87
N GLU A 458 19.17 -14.59 12.87
CA GLU A 458 20.57 -14.47 13.29
C GLU A 458 21.48 -14.87 12.12
N PRO A 459 22.75 -14.45 12.09
CA PRO A 459 23.69 -14.88 11.08
C PRO A 459 23.71 -16.39 10.90
N GLY A 460 23.43 -16.86 9.68
CA GLY A 460 23.35 -18.30 9.35
C GLY A 460 22.10 -19.01 9.87
N ASN A 461 21.13 -18.29 10.45
CA ASN A 461 19.89 -18.86 11.01
C ASN A 461 18.70 -17.96 10.73
N TYR A 462 18.02 -18.17 9.61
CA TYR A 462 17.00 -17.27 9.06
C TYR A 462 15.59 -17.78 9.38
N LEU A 463 14.78 -16.94 10.01
CA LEU A 463 13.40 -17.25 10.34
C LEU A 463 12.49 -16.85 9.17
N ILE A 464 11.64 -17.80 8.75
CA ILE A 464 10.65 -17.61 7.70
C ILE A 464 9.28 -17.96 8.25
N SER A 465 8.28 -17.11 7.98
CA SER A 465 6.88 -17.42 8.22
C SER A 465 6.15 -17.77 6.94
N TYR A 466 5.03 -18.48 7.08
CA TYR A 466 4.01 -18.63 6.05
C TYR A 466 2.63 -18.74 6.68
N ASN A 467 1.59 -18.45 5.91
CA ASN A 467 0.22 -18.47 6.38
C ASN A 467 -0.51 -19.72 5.89
N VAL A 468 -1.51 -20.13 6.66
CA VAL A 468 -2.38 -21.28 6.37
C VAL A 468 -3.83 -20.82 6.36
N ASN A 469 -4.57 -21.15 5.31
CA ASN A 469 -5.99 -20.82 5.17
C ASN A 469 -6.75 -21.96 4.51
N THR A 470 -8.06 -21.80 4.35
CA THR A 470 -8.95 -22.76 3.70
C THR A 470 -10.05 -22.05 2.91
N LEU A 471 -10.48 -22.66 1.80
CA LEU A 471 -11.65 -22.23 1.06
C LEU A 471 -12.98 -22.71 1.67
N ILE A 472 -12.93 -23.49 2.77
CA ILE A 472 -14.11 -24.06 3.43
C ILE A 472 -14.44 -23.24 4.67
N THR A 473 -15.40 -22.33 4.57
CA THR A 473 -15.77 -21.38 5.64
C THR A 473 -16.01 -22.06 6.99
N GLY A 474 -16.69 -23.23 7.05
CA GLY A 474 -16.92 -23.96 8.29
C GLY A 474 -15.65 -24.52 8.94
N ALA A 475 -14.56 -24.68 8.20
CA ALA A 475 -13.29 -25.16 8.74
C ALA A 475 -12.47 -24.06 9.44
N LEU A 476 -12.80 -22.77 9.25
CA LEU A 476 -12.18 -21.65 9.95
C LEU A 476 -12.43 -21.66 11.47
N SER A 477 -13.35 -22.48 11.96
CA SER A 477 -13.51 -22.72 13.39
C SER A 477 -12.31 -23.45 14.01
N ASP A 478 -11.53 -24.20 13.23
CA ASP A 478 -10.29 -24.84 13.69
C ASP A 478 -9.17 -23.79 13.83
N ALA A 479 -8.65 -23.59 15.04
CA ALA A 479 -7.59 -22.62 15.30
C ALA A 479 -6.23 -23.00 14.71
N ASN A 480 -6.06 -24.21 14.18
CA ASN A 480 -4.88 -24.58 13.39
C ASN A 480 -4.93 -23.98 11.98
N ILE A 481 -6.09 -23.54 11.51
CA ILE A 481 -6.26 -22.76 10.28
C ILE A 481 -6.21 -21.28 10.66
N TYR A 482 -5.68 -20.45 9.77
CA TYR A 482 -5.43 -19.02 10.03
C TYR A 482 -4.43 -18.78 11.18
N TYR A 483 -3.49 -19.70 11.34
CA TYR A 483 -2.43 -19.60 12.33
C TYR A 483 -1.09 -19.62 11.60
N PRO A 484 -0.22 -18.61 11.76
CA PRO A 484 1.05 -18.55 11.05
C PRO A 484 1.96 -19.71 11.45
N ARG A 485 2.74 -20.19 10.51
CA ARG A 485 3.76 -21.23 10.69
C ARG A 485 5.13 -20.61 10.49
N PHE A 486 6.10 -21.20 11.16
CA PHE A 486 7.48 -20.75 11.10
C PHE A 486 8.41 -21.92 10.78
N ILE A 487 9.40 -21.64 9.92
CA ILE A 487 10.52 -22.55 9.63
C ILE A 487 11.83 -21.75 9.75
N ARG A 488 12.95 -22.45 9.89
CA ARG A 488 14.27 -21.84 9.87
C ARG A 488 15.15 -22.45 8.80
N ILE A 489 15.85 -21.61 8.05
CA ILE A 489 17.03 -22.02 7.27
C ILE A 489 18.21 -21.91 8.21
N ILE A 490 18.95 -23.02 8.35
CA ILE A 490 20.19 -23.05 9.13
C ILE A 490 21.33 -23.39 8.17
N GLU A 491 22.32 -22.48 8.09
CA GLU A 491 23.54 -22.75 7.34
C GLU A 491 24.36 -23.84 8.10
N VAL A 492 24.67 -24.91 7.40
CA VAL A 492 25.58 -25.94 7.93
C VAL A 492 26.98 -25.70 7.37
N ASN A 493 27.97 -25.63 8.24
CA ASN A 493 29.38 -25.67 7.82
C ASN A 493 29.66 -27.08 7.31
N GLU A 494 30.14 -27.20 6.09
CA GLU A 494 30.66 -28.44 5.51
C GLU A 494 31.99 -28.81 6.15
#